data_b9ec4eb6a3b3069ba23d0c0372439078
#
_entry.id   b9ec4eb6a3b3069ba23d0c0372439078
#
_cell.length_a   1.000
_cell.length_b   1.000
_cell.length_c   1.000
_cell.angle_alpha   90.00
_cell.angle_beta   90.00
_cell.angle_gamma   90.00
#
_symmetry.space_group_name_H-M   'P 1'
#
loop_
_entity.id
_entity.type
_entity.pdbx_description
1 polymer ?
#
loop_
_entity_poly.entity_id
_entity_poly.type
_entity_poly.pdbx_seq_one_letter_code
_entity_poly.pdbx_strand_id
1 'polypeptide(L)' 'MNPGDPLKTTKPIRSQKTGTMLPRQGTFVRAVENMGRQLILVNFGPAGEEYLFPDEILPEPTKA' A
#
# COMPACT_ATOMS: atom_id res chain seq x y z
N MET A 1 4.18 10.62 4.85
CA MET A 1 4.84 9.63 3.98
C MET A 1 4.94 10.22 2.59
N ASN A 2 6.08 10.08 1.95
CA ASN A 2 6.32 10.68 0.65
C ASN A 2 6.33 9.60 -0.43
N PRO A 3 6.04 9.97 -1.69
CA PRO A 3 6.13 9.01 -2.77
C PRO A 3 7.50 8.35 -2.81
N GLY A 4 7.50 7.02 -2.93
CA GLY A 4 8.72 6.24 -2.93
C GLY A 4 9.12 5.69 -1.58
N ASP A 5 8.45 6.10 -0.51
CA ASP A 5 8.77 5.60 0.82
C ASP A 5 8.36 4.13 0.94
N PRO A 6 9.18 3.30 1.57
CA PRO A 6 8.81 1.91 1.78
C PRO A 6 7.74 1.79 2.86
N LEU A 7 6.89 0.79 2.67
CA LEU A 7 5.87 0.46 3.66
C LEU A 7 5.61 -1.03 3.63
N LYS A 8 4.87 -1.51 4.62
CA LYS A 8 4.45 -2.90 4.66
C LYS A 8 3.00 -2.97 5.08
N THR A 9 2.35 -4.08 4.75
CA THR A 9 0.97 -4.28 5.16
C THR A 9 0.92 -4.79 6.60
N THR A 10 -0.15 -4.43 7.31
CA THR A 10 -0.33 -4.89 8.69
C THR A 10 -0.82 -6.31 8.76
N LYS A 11 -1.36 -6.82 7.67
CA LYS A 11 -1.92 -8.17 7.59
C LYS A 11 -1.82 -8.64 6.16
N PRO A 12 -1.95 -9.95 5.90
CA PRO A 12 -2.01 -10.43 4.52
C PRO A 12 -3.23 -9.85 3.81
N ILE A 13 -3.01 -9.32 2.63
CA ILE A 13 -4.05 -8.67 1.84
C ILE A 13 -4.10 -9.31 0.46
N ARG A 14 -5.31 -9.61 0.00
CA ARG A 14 -5.53 -10.19 -1.31
C ARG A 14 -5.87 -9.09 -2.29
N SER A 15 -5.29 -9.15 -3.48
CA SER A 15 -5.57 -8.19 -4.52
C SER A 15 -7.02 -8.36 -4.97
N GLN A 16 -7.73 -7.25 -5.09
CA GLN A 16 -9.10 -7.26 -5.59
C GLN A 16 -9.14 -7.41 -7.10
N LYS A 17 -8.03 -7.15 -7.78
CA LYS A 17 -7.97 -7.25 -9.24
C LYS A 17 -7.69 -8.66 -9.70
N THR A 18 -6.77 -9.34 -9.03
CA THR A 18 -6.30 -10.65 -9.48
C THR A 18 -6.69 -11.78 -8.55
N GLY A 19 -7.09 -11.47 -7.32
CA GLY A 19 -7.42 -12.49 -6.33
C GLY A 19 -6.23 -13.16 -5.69
N THR A 20 -5.03 -12.74 -6.03
CA THR A 20 -3.81 -13.31 -5.45
C THR A 20 -3.36 -12.50 -4.25
N MET A 21 -2.56 -13.12 -3.39
CA MET A 21 -2.03 -12.44 -2.22
C MET A 21 -1.00 -11.41 -2.63
N LEU A 22 -1.14 -10.22 -2.07
CA LEU A 22 -0.16 -9.16 -2.31
C LEU A 22 1.09 -9.40 -1.47
N PRO A 23 2.26 -8.93 -1.96
CA PRO A 23 3.44 -8.90 -1.10
C PRO A 23 3.18 -8.09 0.15
N ARG A 24 3.87 -8.42 1.23
CA ARG A 24 3.73 -7.69 2.49
C ARG A 24 4.44 -6.35 2.47
N GLN A 25 5.27 -6.10 1.47
CA GLN A 25 6.03 -4.87 1.34
C GLN A 25 5.70 -4.20 0.03
N GLY A 26 5.65 -2.87 0.07
CA GLY A 26 5.40 -2.08 -1.11
C GLY A 26 5.96 -0.70 -0.94
N THR A 27 5.59 0.19 -1.86
CA THR A 27 6.09 1.56 -1.90
C THR A 27 4.90 2.51 -1.97
N PHE A 28 4.94 3.55 -1.14
CA PHE A 28 3.90 4.57 -1.16
C PHE A 28 3.93 5.32 -2.48
N VAL A 29 2.77 5.48 -3.11
CA VAL A 29 2.63 6.29 -4.33
C VAL A 29 1.97 7.61 -3.99
N ARG A 30 0.75 7.55 -3.46
CA ARG A 30 0.03 8.76 -3.08
C ARG A 30 -1.17 8.39 -2.21
N ALA A 31 -1.68 9.38 -1.52
CA ALA A 31 -2.94 9.27 -0.80
C ALA A 31 -4.03 9.96 -1.59
N VAL A 32 -5.22 9.36 -1.63
CA VAL A 32 -6.38 9.95 -2.28
C VAL A 32 -7.56 9.90 -1.32
N GLU A 33 -8.49 10.81 -1.52
CA GLU A 33 -9.72 10.82 -0.75
C GLU A 33 -10.88 10.53 -1.70
N ASN A 34 -11.73 9.58 -1.30
CA ASN A 34 -12.86 9.17 -2.12
C ASN A 34 -14.07 9.00 -1.22
N MET A 35 -15.08 9.85 -1.43
CA MET A 35 -16.35 9.80 -0.69
C MET A 35 -16.13 9.81 0.83
N GLY A 36 -15.23 10.70 1.28
CA GLY A 36 -14.95 10.82 2.71
C GLY A 36 -14.01 9.78 3.26
N ARG A 37 -13.50 8.90 2.45
CA ARG A 37 -12.57 7.86 2.87
C ARG A 37 -11.21 8.13 2.29
N GLN A 38 -10.20 7.95 3.12
CA GLN A 38 -8.82 8.07 2.67
C GLN A 38 -8.29 6.73 2.22
N LEU A 39 -7.68 6.71 1.04
CA LEU A 39 -7.09 5.51 0.48
C LEU A 39 -5.63 5.80 0.14
N ILE A 40 -4.81 4.78 0.30
CA ILE A 40 -3.38 4.88 0.00
C ILE A 40 -3.08 4.01 -1.20
N LEU A 41 -2.52 4.61 -2.23
CA LEU A 41 -2.08 3.86 -3.40
C LEU A 41 -0.68 3.33 -3.13
N VAL A 42 -0.53 2.03 -3.26
CA VAL A 42 0.71 1.34 -2.95
C VAL A 42 1.17 0.58 -4.18
N ASN A 43 2.44 0.70 -4.49
CA ASN A 43 3.05 -0.04 -5.59
C ASN A 43 3.71 -1.29 -5.01
N PHE A 44 3.24 -2.45 -5.44
CA PHE A 44 3.75 -3.73 -4.98
C PHE A 44 4.68 -4.40 -5.99
N GLY A 45 5.23 -3.62 -6.93
CA GLY A 45 6.14 -4.17 -7.92
C GLY A 45 5.44 -5.06 -8.92
N PRO A 46 5.84 -6.32 -9.03
CA PRO A 46 5.24 -7.21 -10.03
C PRO A 46 3.74 -7.41 -9.86
N ALA A 47 3.22 -7.22 -8.65
CA ALA A 47 1.79 -7.35 -8.38
C ALA A 47 1.02 -6.10 -8.79
N GLY A 48 1.70 -5.00 -9.14
CA GLY A 48 1.05 -3.78 -9.57
C GLY A 48 0.66 -2.88 -8.41
N GLU A 49 -0.24 -1.94 -8.68
CA GLU A 49 -0.65 -0.96 -7.69
C GLU A 49 -2.03 -1.32 -7.17
N GLU A 50 -2.24 -1.11 -5.87
CA GLU A 50 -3.51 -1.35 -5.21
C GLU A 50 -3.80 -0.24 -4.23
N TYR A 51 -5.09 0.06 -4.04
CA TYR A 51 -5.52 1.00 -3.00
C TYR A 51 -5.79 0.25 -1.72
N LEU A 52 -5.22 0.76 -0.63
CA LEU A 52 -5.42 0.19 0.70
C LEU A 52 -5.89 1.27 1.65
N PHE A 53 -6.54 0.85 2.74
CA PHE A 53 -6.90 1.78 3.80
C PHE A 53 -5.66 2.12 4.63
N PRO A 54 -5.63 3.32 5.23
CA PRO A 54 -4.45 3.73 6.01
C PRO A 54 -4.10 2.77 7.14
N ASP A 55 -5.09 2.11 7.74
CA ASP A 55 -4.83 1.19 8.84
C ASP A 55 -4.34 -0.18 8.36
N GLU A 56 -4.30 -0.39 7.05
CA GLU A 56 -3.80 -1.64 6.49
C GLU A 56 -2.32 -1.58 6.16
N ILE A 57 -1.68 -0.42 6.35
CA ILE A 57 -0.27 -0.27 6.05
C ILE A 57 0.46 0.34 7.23
N LEU A 58 1.76 0.06 7.29
CA LEU A 58 2.68 0.65 8.25
C LEU A 58 3.90 1.15 7.51
N PRO A 59 4.36 2.38 7.81
CA PRO A 59 5.61 2.85 7.23
C PRO A 59 6.76 1.97 7.72
N GLU A 60 7.67 1.65 6.81
CA GLU A 60 8.89 0.97 7.22
C GLU A 60 9.95 2.00 7.55
N PRO A 61 10.70 1.81 8.63
CA PRO A 61 11.79 2.73 8.93
C PRO A 61 12.79 2.71 7.79
N THR A 62 13.16 3.89 7.34
CA THR A 62 14.21 4.02 6.35
C THR A 62 15.54 4.01 7.06
N LYS A 63 16.39 3.11 6.66
CA LYS A 63 17.72 3.09 7.23
C LYS A 63 18.52 4.22 6.67
N ALA A 64 19.07 4.98 7.55
CA ALA A 64 19.93 6.07 7.14
C ALA A 64 21.29 5.53 6.73
#